data_53a2e2ad13e8a8370ba31df01f2200ab
#
_entry.id   53a2e2ad13e8a8370ba31df01f2200ab
#
_cell.length_a   1.000
_cell.length_b   1.000
_cell.length_c   1.000
_cell.angle_alpha   90.00
_cell.angle_beta   90.00
_cell.angle_gamma   90.00
#
_symmetry.space_group_name_H-M   'P 1'
#
loop_
_entity.id
_entity.type
_entity.pdbx_description
1 polymer ?
#
loop_
_entity_poly.entity_id
_entity_poly.type
_entity_poly.pdbx_seq_one_letter_code
_entity_poly.pdbx_strand_id
1 'polypeptide(L)'
;MYYNKEDFSMYYEKYGNGNKTIIILPGWGETRATFYHIINCFSEKYTIYIMDFPGFGKSIFPDRDLSIYDYANLIRDFIEDEKITNPILLAHSFGGRIATLITGYYKDKVEKLILIDSAGIKPRKGILKLLKQTIYKILKKCSVLVPRKKRSLYLKRLIYIFGSSDCKKLNKNMYNSFIKVVNEDLKCYYSYISTKTLLIWGRKDKSTPVRDAKYMKRHIKDSTLFIYPKAGHFSYLEYIEVTNQIIEEFLENWVFSFY
;
A
#
# COMPACT_ATOMS: atom_id res chain seq x y z
N MET A 1 4.06 -3.74 19.69
CA MET A 1 2.78 -3.73 20.48
C MET A 1 1.68 -4.34 19.60
N TYR A 2 0.56 -4.73 20.18
CA TYR A 2 -0.59 -5.23 19.42
C TYR A 2 -1.79 -4.31 19.60
N TYR A 3 -2.43 -3.95 18.52
CA TYR A 3 -3.72 -3.29 18.49
C TYR A 3 -4.78 -4.33 18.16
N ASN A 4 -5.70 -4.55 19.08
CA ASN A 4 -6.76 -5.52 18.95
C ASN A 4 -8.10 -4.78 18.79
N LYS A 5 -8.81 -5.04 17.70
CA LYS A 5 -10.12 -4.45 17.40
C LYS A 5 -10.97 -5.50 16.67
N GLU A 6 -12.11 -5.86 17.23
CA GLU A 6 -12.98 -6.93 16.69
C GLU A 6 -12.20 -8.24 16.43
N ASP A 7 -12.15 -8.70 15.18
CA ASP A 7 -11.43 -9.89 14.75
C ASP A 7 -9.98 -9.60 14.28
N PHE A 8 -9.50 -8.35 14.47
CA PHE A 8 -8.15 -7.94 14.09
C PHE A 8 -7.19 -7.98 15.28
N SER A 9 -5.98 -8.50 15.02
CA SER A 9 -4.82 -8.37 15.90
C SER A 9 -3.65 -7.86 15.07
N MET A 10 -3.50 -6.53 15.04
CA MET A 10 -2.50 -5.83 14.24
C MET A 10 -1.29 -5.46 15.09
N TYR A 11 -0.12 -5.95 14.69
CA TYR A 11 1.13 -5.57 15.32
C TYR A 11 1.61 -4.22 14.80
N TYR A 12 2.08 -3.36 15.71
CA TYR A 12 2.68 -2.08 15.36
C TYR A 12 3.87 -1.75 16.27
N GLU A 13 4.72 -0.87 15.80
CA GLU A 13 5.81 -0.29 16.57
C GLU A 13 5.69 1.23 16.56
N LYS A 14 6.12 1.84 17.67
CA LYS A 14 6.17 3.28 17.88
C LYS A 14 7.59 3.70 18.11
N TYR A 15 8.02 4.76 17.44
CA TYR A 15 9.34 5.36 17.55
C TYR A 15 9.24 6.86 17.79
N GLY A 16 10.23 7.42 18.49
CA GLY A 16 10.27 8.85 18.75
C GLY A 16 9.18 9.35 19.71
N ASN A 17 9.21 10.65 19.97
CA ASN A 17 8.30 11.34 20.88
C ASN A 17 8.00 12.79 20.44
N GLY A 18 8.17 13.09 19.15
CA GLY A 18 7.88 14.41 18.59
C GLY A 18 6.38 14.75 18.64
N ASN A 19 6.07 16.03 18.59
CA ASN A 19 4.69 16.53 18.69
C ASN A 19 3.83 16.21 17.45
N LYS A 20 4.45 15.97 16.28
CA LYS A 20 3.77 15.57 15.05
C LYS A 20 3.94 14.08 14.83
N THR A 21 2.90 13.46 14.29
CA THR A 21 2.87 12.00 14.10
C THR A 21 2.94 11.64 12.62
N ILE A 22 3.85 10.73 12.28
CA ILE A 22 3.89 10.06 10.98
C ILE A 22 3.36 8.64 11.15
N ILE A 23 2.40 8.25 10.32
CA ILE A 23 1.91 6.87 10.23
C ILE A 23 2.41 6.29 8.92
N ILE A 24 3.23 5.25 9.00
CA ILE A 24 3.78 4.55 7.85
C ILE A 24 2.87 3.38 7.51
N LEU A 25 2.38 3.36 6.27
CA LEU A 25 1.49 2.34 5.70
C LEU A 25 2.27 1.55 4.64
N PRO A 26 2.77 0.34 4.96
CA PRO A 26 3.59 -0.47 4.07
C PRO A 26 2.85 -1.00 2.84
N GLY A 27 3.60 -1.57 1.91
CA GLY A 27 3.07 -2.31 0.77
C GLY A 27 2.57 -3.70 1.14
N TRP A 28 1.94 -4.38 0.18
CA TRP A 28 1.46 -5.75 0.35
C TRP A 28 2.64 -6.72 0.54
N GLY A 29 2.66 -7.40 1.67
CA GLY A 29 3.74 -8.33 2.01
C GLY A 29 4.99 -7.68 2.58
N GLU A 30 4.99 -6.35 2.72
CA GLU A 30 6.06 -5.63 3.39
C GLU A 30 5.90 -5.65 4.90
N THR A 31 7.01 -5.45 5.55
CA THR A 31 7.08 -5.25 7.00
C THR A 31 7.87 -3.97 7.30
N ARG A 32 7.86 -3.55 8.55
CA ARG A 32 8.59 -2.39 9.03
C ARG A 32 10.08 -2.33 8.64
N ALA A 33 10.70 -3.48 8.39
CA ALA A 33 12.13 -3.55 8.07
C ALA A 33 12.52 -2.72 6.84
N THR A 34 11.64 -2.57 5.86
CA THR A 34 11.89 -1.78 4.65
C THR A 34 11.86 -0.27 4.91
N PHE A 35 11.37 0.17 6.06
CA PHE A 35 11.22 1.59 6.42
C PHE A 35 12.19 2.08 7.50
N TYR A 36 13.09 1.23 8.01
CA TYR A 36 14.01 1.64 9.09
C TYR A 36 14.86 2.86 8.74
N HIS A 37 15.24 3.08 7.49
CA HIS A 37 15.97 4.27 7.08
C HIS A 37 15.14 5.56 7.24
N ILE A 38 13.82 5.52 6.94
CA ILE A 38 12.89 6.63 7.17
C ILE A 38 12.68 6.82 8.69
N ILE A 39 12.44 5.72 9.40
CA ILE A 39 12.25 5.77 10.87
C ILE A 39 13.46 6.39 11.55
N ASN A 40 14.67 5.94 11.23
CA ASN A 40 15.91 6.47 11.83
C ASN A 40 16.13 7.94 11.47
N CYS A 41 15.76 8.37 10.27
CA CYS A 41 15.91 9.76 9.84
C CYS A 41 14.97 10.72 10.59
N PHE A 42 13.73 10.28 10.90
CA PHE A 42 12.69 11.18 11.37
C PHE A 42 12.27 10.98 12.82
N SER A 43 12.69 9.89 13.50
CA SER A 43 12.24 9.59 14.88
C SER A 43 12.71 10.57 15.95
N GLU A 44 13.73 11.37 15.68
CA GLU A 44 14.14 12.43 16.60
C GLU A 44 13.16 13.62 16.63
N LYS A 45 12.53 13.92 15.47
CA LYS A 45 11.63 15.07 15.30
C LYS A 45 10.15 14.69 15.39
N TYR A 46 9.79 13.44 15.08
CA TYR A 46 8.42 12.95 14.93
C TYR A 46 8.15 11.74 15.82
N THR A 47 6.89 11.59 16.22
CA THR A 47 6.37 10.30 16.68
C THR A 47 5.99 9.48 15.44
N ILE A 48 6.55 8.28 15.29
CA ILE A 48 6.33 7.44 14.11
C ILE A 48 5.64 6.15 14.52
N TYR A 49 4.51 5.86 13.90
CA TYR A 49 3.86 4.56 13.99
C TYR A 49 4.05 3.81 12.68
N ILE A 50 4.41 2.54 12.78
CA ILE A 50 4.45 1.62 11.64
C ILE A 50 3.80 0.31 12.01
N MET A 51 2.93 -0.20 11.13
CA MET A 51 2.18 -1.42 11.38
C MET A 51 2.56 -2.51 10.39
N ASP A 52 2.46 -3.75 10.87
CA ASP A 52 2.37 -4.92 10.00
C ASP A 52 0.87 -5.11 9.69
N PHE A 53 0.45 -4.99 8.45
CA PHE A 53 -0.96 -5.21 8.11
C PHE A 53 -1.40 -6.66 8.36
N PRO A 54 -2.71 -6.93 8.61
CA PRO A 54 -3.23 -8.27 8.79
C PRO A 54 -2.72 -9.26 7.74
N GLY A 55 -2.11 -10.35 8.22
CA GLY A 55 -1.49 -11.39 7.40
C GLY A 55 -0.01 -11.18 7.07
N PHE A 56 0.61 -10.11 7.55
CA PHE A 56 2.03 -9.86 7.34
C PHE A 56 2.76 -9.65 8.67
N GLY A 57 4.07 -9.87 8.63
CA GLY A 57 4.94 -9.70 9.78
C GLY A 57 4.45 -10.48 11.00
N LYS A 58 4.12 -9.76 12.07
CA LYS A 58 3.62 -10.34 13.34
C LYS A 58 2.10 -10.26 13.47
N SER A 59 1.40 -9.65 12.51
CA SER A 59 -0.06 -9.50 12.54
C SER A 59 -0.79 -10.78 12.13
N ILE A 60 -1.93 -11.03 12.78
CA ILE A 60 -2.76 -12.20 12.49
C ILE A 60 -3.76 -11.82 11.38
N PHE A 61 -3.95 -12.74 10.42
CA PHE A 61 -4.99 -12.59 9.40
C PHE A 61 -6.31 -13.16 9.92
N PRO A 62 -7.42 -12.43 9.90
CA PRO A 62 -8.70 -12.93 10.36
C PRO A 62 -9.25 -14.03 9.46
N ASP A 63 -10.16 -14.86 9.97
CA ASP A 63 -10.75 -16.00 9.22
C ASP A 63 -11.88 -15.56 8.28
N ARG A 64 -11.64 -14.48 7.54
CA ARG A 64 -12.52 -13.96 6.48
C ARG A 64 -11.74 -13.26 5.39
N ASP A 65 -12.38 -13.05 4.25
CA ASP A 65 -11.81 -12.21 3.20
C ASP A 65 -11.91 -10.72 3.59
N LEU A 66 -10.84 -9.97 3.35
CA LEU A 66 -10.78 -8.53 3.58
C LEU A 66 -10.92 -7.74 2.29
N SER A 67 -11.64 -6.64 2.33
CA SER A 67 -11.65 -5.58 1.33
C SER A 67 -10.63 -4.49 1.68
N ILE A 68 -10.36 -3.58 0.75
CA ILE A 68 -9.50 -2.43 1.06
C ILE A 68 -10.13 -1.50 2.10
N TYR A 69 -11.45 -1.49 2.20
CA TYR A 69 -12.18 -0.70 3.20
C TYR A 69 -12.00 -1.26 4.62
N ASP A 70 -11.89 -2.59 4.78
CA ASP A 70 -11.59 -3.20 6.08
C ASP A 70 -10.23 -2.73 6.60
N TYR A 71 -9.20 -2.71 5.73
CA TYR A 71 -7.87 -2.18 6.10
C TYR A 71 -7.92 -0.68 6.41
N ALA A 72 -8.66 0.11 5.64
CA ALA A 72 -8.77 1.55 5.87
C ALA A 72 -9.48 1.85 7.19
N ASN A 73 -10.57 1.14 7.50
CA ASN A 73 -11.29 1.28 8.77
C ASN A 73 -10.39 0.90 9.95
N LEU A 74 -9.65 -0.22 9.87
CA LEU A 74 -8.71 -0.64 10.92
C LEU A 74 -7.70 0.46 11.25
N ILE A 75 -7.17 1.16 10.24
CA ILE A 75 -6.22 2.26 10.46
C ILE A 75 -6.91 3.50 11.03
N ARG A 76 -8.14 3.80 10.61
CA ARG A 76 -8.93 4.91 11.14
C ARG A 76 -9.27 4.70 12.62
N ASP A 77 -9.71 3.49 12.97
CA ASP A 77 -9.99 3.09 14.35
C ASP A 77 -8.72 3.17 15.21
N PHE A 78 -7.57 2.75 14.68
CA PHE A 78 -6.27 2.89 15.35
C PHE A 78 -5.92 4.37 15.60
N ILE A 79 -6.11 5.24 14.62
CA ILE A 79 -5.87 6.69 14.75
C ILE A 79 -6.76 7.30 15.84
N GLU A 80 -8.03 6.91 15.88
CA GLU A 80 -9.01 7.39 16.84
C GLU A 80 -8.69 6.90 18.26
N ASP A 81 -8.49 5.59 18.43
CA ASP A 81 -8.25 4.95 19.73
C ASP A 81 -6.91 5.41 20.35
N GLU A 82 -5.86 5.62 19.52
CA GLU A 82 -4.56 6.19 19.94
C GLU A 82 -4.61 7.72 20.10
N LYS A 83 -5.77 8.35 19.86
CA LYS A 83 -6.00 9.82 19.95
C LYS A 83 -5.02 10.63 19.10
N ILE A 84 -4.63 10.11 17.95
CA ILE A 84 -3.71 10.77 17.03
C ILE A 84 -4.47 11.85 16.26
N THR A 85 -4.04 13.08 16.37
CA THR A 85 -4.65 14.23 15.70
C THR A 85 -3.84 14.66 14.48
N ASN A 86 -4.50 14.87 13.33
CA ASN A 86 -3.89 15.36 12.10
C ASN A 86 -2.58 14.62 11.73
N PRO A 87 -2.57 13.28 11.59
CA PRO A 87 -1.35 12.56 11.26
C PRO A 87 -0.83 12.93 9.87
N ILE A 88 0.47 12.73 9.67
CA ILE A 88 1.09 12.65 8.35
C ILE A 88 1.01 11.19 7.91
N LEU A 89 0.45 10.91 6.75
CA LEU A 89 0.43 9.55 6.19
C LEU A 89 1.56 9.39 5.19
N LEU A 90 2.44 8.41 5.42
CA LEU A 90 3.47 7.98 4.49
C LEU A 90 3.14 6.56 4.03
N ALA A 91 2.85 6.39 2.76
CA ALA A 91 2.30 5.14 2.25
C ALA A 91 3.03 4.64 1.00
N HIS A 92 3.40 3.35 1.01
CA HIS A 92 3.97 2.68 -0.15
C HIS A 92 2.98 1.70 -0.77
N SER A 93 2.91 1.67 -2.10
CA SER A 93 2.19 0.64 -2.86
C SER A 93 0.76 0.39 -2.34
N PHE A 94 0.50 -0.77 -1.73
CA PHE A 94 -0.80 -1.13 -1.13
C PHE A 94 -1.23 -0.14 -0.04
N GLY A 95 -0.33 0.31 0.82
CA GLY A 95 -0.61 1.33 1.84
C GLY A 95 -1.17 2.61 1.23
N GLY A 96 -0.78 2.95 0.01
CA GLY A 96 -1.31 4.10 -0.72
C GLY A 96 -2.80 3.99 -1.06
N ARG A 97 -3.35 2.77 -1.22
CA ARG A 97 -4.80 2.56 -1.36
C ARG A 97 -5.53 2.94 -0.08
N ILE A 98 -4.98 2.54 1.07
CA ILE A 98 -5.53 2.84 2.40
C ILE A 98 -5.51 4.35 2.62
N ALA A 99 -4.35 4.98 2.40
CA ALA A 99 -4.19 6.43 2.53
C ALA A 99 -5.14 7.21 1.60
N THR A 100 -5.37 6.73 0.36
CA THR A 100 -6.34 7.32 -0.58
C THR A 100 -7.76 7.24 -0.05
N LEU A 101 -8.17 6.13 0.58
CA LEU A 101 -9.50 6.02 1.19
C LEU A 101 -9.63 6.94 2.41
N ILE A 102 -8.64 6.98 3.29
CA ILE A 102 -8.66 7.85 4.47
C ILE A 102 -8.82 9.31 4.06
N THR A 103 -8.05 9.78 3.09
CA THR A 103 -8.02 11.19 2.69
C THR A 103 -9.09 11.57 1.66
N GLY A 104 -9.44 10.67 0.73
CA GLY A 104 -10.33 10.98 -0.38
C GLY A 104 -11.77 10.49 -0.19
N TYR A 105 -11.97 9.29 0.36
CA TYR A 105 -13.31 8.73 0.59
C TYR A 105 -13.88 9.15 1.95
N TYR A 106 -13.16 8.89 3.05
CA TYR A 106 -13.59 9.27 4.39
C TYR A 106 -13.39 10.76 4.68
N LYS A 107 -12.43 11.40 3.99
CA LYS A 107 -12.06 12.82 4.15
C LYS A 107 -11.60 13.15 5.57
N ASP A 108 -10.94 12.19 6.21
CA ASP A 108 -10.38 12.39 7.55
C ASP A 108 -9.28 13.45 7.51
N LYS A 109 -9.11 14.17 8.62
CA LYS A 109 -8.07 15.20 8.72
C LYS A 109 -6.69 14.58 8.76
N VAL A 110 -5.89 14.88 7.76
CA VAL A 110 -4.50 14.45 7.59
C VAL A 110 -3.67 15.70 7.27
N GLU A 111 -2.58 15.94 8.00
CA GLU A 111 -1.76 17.14 7.81
C GLU A 111 -1.06 17.12 6.45
N LYS A 112 -0.41 16.00 6.12
CA LYS A 112 0.28 15.79 4.84
C LYS A 112 0.15 14.34 4.38
N LEU A 113 0.20 14.15 3.08
CA LEU A 113 0.13 12.84 2.45
C LEU A 113 1.38 12.60 1.59
N ILE A 114 2.07 11.48 1.82
CA ILE A 114 3.23 11.06 1.04
C ILE A 114 2.90 9.69 0.43
N LEU A 115 2.86 9.62 -0.90
CA LEU A 115 2.56 8.42 -1.65
C LEU A 115 3.80 8.00 -2.46
N ILE A 116 4.38 6.86 -2.11
CA ILE A 116 5.55 6.30 -2.76
C ILE A 116 5.15 5.09 -3.58
N ASP A 117 5.40 5.10 -4.89
CA ASP A 117 5.03 4.00 -5.81
C ASP A 117 3.63 3.44 -5.54
N SER A 118 2.67 4.34 -5.27
CA SER A 118 1.36 4.02 -4.70
C SER A 118 0.47 3.23 -5.65
N ALA A 119 -0.19 2.20 -5.13
CA ALA A 119 -1.32 1.59 -5.80
C ALA A 119 -2.60 2.42 -5.56
N GLY A 120 -3.65 2.12 -6.33
CA GLY A 120 -4.97 2.79 -6.20
C GLY A 120 -5.75 2.75 -7.51
N ILE A 121 -5.05 2.76 -8.63
CA ILE A 121 -5.64 2.63 -9.96
C ILE A 121 -5.71 1.15 -10.33
N LYS A 122 -6.88 0.71 -10.77
CA LYS A 122 -7.05 -0.66 -11.24
C LYS A 122 -6.14 -0.95 -12.44
N PRO A 123 -5.31 -2.01 -12.40
CA PRO A 123 -4.41 -2.33 -13.49
C PRO A 123 -5.15 -2.58 -14.80
N ARG A 124 -4.70 -1.94 -15.89
CA ARG A 124 -5.22 -2.25 -17.23
C ARG A 124 -4.82 -3.67 -17.60
N LYS A 125 -5.78 -4.50 -17.96
CA LYS A 125 -5.54 -5.87 -18.41
C LYS A 125 -4.94 -5.81 -19.83
N GLY A 126 -3.64 -6.06 -19.96
CA GLY A 126 -3.04 -6.32 -21.28
C GLY A 126 -3.59 -7.62 -21.88
N ILE A 127 -3.62 -7.72 -23.22
CA ILE A 127 -4.14 -8.89 -23.97
C ILE A 127 -3.52 -10.21 -23.49
N LEU A 128 -2.20 -10.24 -23.28
CA LEU A 128 -1.49 -11.42 -22.73
C LEU A 128 -1.95 -11.79 -21.32
N LYS A 129 -2.26 -10.80 -20.48
CA LYS A 129 -2.78 -11.02 -19.13
C LYS A 129 -4.22 -11.54 -19.17
N LEU A 130 -5.04 -11.05 -20.12
CA LEU A 130 -6.39 -11.56 -20.38
C LEU A 130 -6.36 -13.02 -20.85
N LEU A 131 -5.48 -13.36 -21.81
CA LEU A 131 -5.27 -14.73 -22.26
C LEU A 131 -4.85 -15.66 -21.11
N LYS A 132 -3.85 -15.28 -20.33
CA LYS A 132 -3.41 -16.05 -19.13
C LYS A 132 -4.57 -16.25 -18.13
N GLN A 133 -5.36 -15.21 -17.87
CA GLN A 133 -6.51 -15.31 -16.97
C GLN A 133 -7.62 -16.20 -17.52
N THR A 134 -7.87 -16.16 -18.85
CA THR A 134 -8.84 -17.02 -19.51
C THR A 134 -8.40 -18.48 -19.44
N ILE A 135 -7.13 -18.77 -19.76
CA ILE A 135 -6.56 -20.12 -19.63
C ILE A 135 -6.64 -20.61 -18.18
N TYR A 136 -6.26 -19.78 -17.21
CA TYR A 136 -6.40 -20.12 -15.79
C TYR A 136 -7.84 -20.46 -15.39
N LYS A 137 -8.83 -19.65 -15.83
CA LYS A 137 -10.25 -19.91 -15.53
C LYS A 137 -10.73 -21.25 -16.13
N ILE A 138 -10.33 -21.55 -17.36
CA ILE A 138 -10.65 -22.83 -18.03
C ILE A 138 -10.03 -23.99 -17.24
N LEU A 139 -8.73 -23.94 -16.97
CA LEU A 139 -8.03 -24.99 -16.22
C LEU A 139 -8.58 -25.14 -14.80
N LYS A 140 -8.97 -24.04 -14.14
CA LYS A 140 -9.62 -24.10 -12.84
C LYS A 140 -11.00 -24.79 -12.91
N LYS A 141 -11.79 -24.55 -13.94
CA LYS A 141 -13.05 -25.28 -14.17
C LYS A 141 -12.77 -26.77 -14.40
N CYS A 142 -11.76 -27.12 -15.18
CA CYS A 142 -11.35 -28.51 -15.40
C CYS A 142 -10.87 -29.22 -14.11
N SER A 143 -10.60 -28.50 -13.02
CA SER A 143 -10.25 -29.12 -11.75
C SER A 143 -11.34 -30.05 -11.18
N VAL A 144 -12.58 -29.94 -11.66
CA VAL A 144 -13.69 -30.84 -11.30
C VAL A 144 -13.41 -32.26 -11.77
N LEU A 145 -12.68 -32.42 -12.89
CA LEU A 145 -12.30 -33.70 -13.47
C LEU A 145 -11.10 -34.35 -12.75
N VAL A 146 -10.43 -33.61 -11.87
CA VAL A 146 -9.29 -34.12 -11.09
C VAL A 146 -9.80 -34.86 -9.85
N PRO A 147 -9.30 -36.10 -9.56
CA PRO A 147 -9.69 -36.84 -8.37
C PRO A 147 -9.55 -36.00 -7.09
N ARG A 148 -10.54 -36.07 -6.19
CA ARG A 148 -10.63 -35.24 -4.97
C ARG A 148 -9.31 -35.16 -4.19
N LYS A 149 -8.62 -36.30 -4.03
CA LYS A 149 -7.32 -36.40 -3.32
C LYS A 149 -6.20 -35.55 -3.96
N LYS A 150 -6.20 -35.36 -5.29
CA LYS A 150 -5.16 -34.61 -6.03
C LYS A 150 -5.58 -33.18 -6.42
N ARG A 151 -6.84 -32.82 -6.20
CA ARG A 151 -7.41 -31.51 -6.61
C ARG A 151 -6.72 -30.32 -5.94
N SER A 152 -6.42 -30.41 -4.65
CA SER A 152 -5.71 -29.37 -3.91
C SER A 152 -4.32 -29.09 -4.51
N LEU A 153 -3.56 -30.14 -4.82
CA LEU A 153 -2.24 -30.02 -5.44
C LEU A 153 -2.32 -29.43 -6.86
N TYR A 154 -3.31 -29.83 -7.63
CA TYR A 154 -3.56 -29.28 -8.97
C TYR A 154 -3.86 -27.78 -8.91
N LEU A 155 -4.74 -27.34 -8.02
CA LEU A 155 -5.07 -25.93 -7.83
C LEU A 155 -3.87 -25.11 -7.35
N LYS A 156 -3.05 -25.64 -6.44
CA LYS A 156 -1.80 -25.00 -6.01
C LYS A 156 -0.83 -24.83 -7.19
N ARG A 157 -0.69 -25.84 -8.06
CA ARG A 157 0.14 -25.74 -9.28
C ARG A 157 -0.37 -24.68 -10.25
N LEU A 158 -1.70 -24.56 -10.45
CA LEU A 158 -2.27 -23.52 -11.29
C LEU A 158 -1.96 -22.12 -10.73
N ILE A 159 -2.10 -21.90 -9.43
CA ILE A 159 -1.74 -20.63 -8.78
C ILE A 159 -0.23 -20.35 -8.95
N TYR A 160 0.61 -21.39 -8.83
CA TYR A 160 2.05 -21.24 -9.04
C TYR A 160 2.41 -20.84 -10.47
N ILE A 161 1.74 -21.37 -11.48
CA ILE A 161 2.04 -21.08 -12.90
C ILE A 161 1.47 -19.74 -13.34
N PHE A 162 0.24 -19.43 -12.94
CA PHE A 162 -0.51 -18.28 -13.46
C PHE A 162 -0.63 -17.10 -12.47
N GLY A 163 -0.34 -17.31 -11.18
CA GLY A 163 -0.36 -16.28 -10.15
C GLY A 163 0.86 -15.35 -10.23
N SER A 164 0.70 -14.12 -9.74
CA SER A 164 1.84 -13.22 -9.50
C SER A 164 2.74 -13.77 -8.39
N SER A 165 3.98 -13.24 -8.27
CA SER A 165 4.89 -13.59 -7.18
C SER A 165 4.23 -13.45 -5.80
N ASP A 166 3.42 -12.40 -5.64
CA ASP A 166 2.73 -12.05 -4.41
C ASP A 166 1.64 -13.07 -4.03
N CYS A 167 1.00 -13.69 -5.04
CA CYS A 167 -0.04 -14.70 -4.80
C CYS A 167 0.49 -16.10 -4.45
N LYS A 168 1.77 -16.37 -4.75
CA LYS A 168 2.34 -17.75 -4.62
C LYS A 168 2.48 -18.22 -3.17
N LYS A 169 2.56 -17.29 -2.22
CA LYS A 169 2.78 -17.55 -0.79
C LYS A 169 1.53 -17.40 0.09
N LEU A 170 0.39 -16.99 -0.49
CA LEU A 170 -0.81 -16.64 0.26
C LEU A 170 -1.65 -17.87 0.63
N ASN A 171 -2.29 -17.83 1.80
CA ASN A 171 -3.40 -18.73 2.12
C ASN A 171 -4.66 -18.33 1.29
N LYS A 172 -5.73 -19.14 1.37
CA LYS A 172 -6.93 -18.94 0.55
C LYS A 172 -7.61 -17.58 0.81
N ASN A 173 -7.76 -17.19 2.08
CA ASN A 173 -8.46 -15.95 2.46
C ASN A 173 -7.63 -14.73 2.05
N MET A 174 -6.32 -14.75 2.28
CA MET A 174 -5.41 -13.71 1.81
C MET A 174 -5.42 -13.58 0.28
N TYR A 175 -5.48 -14.70 -0.45
CA TYR A 175 -5.57 -14.67 -1.91
C TYR A 175 -6.86 -13.97 -2.39
N ASN A 176 -8.00 -14.33 -1.80
CA ASN A 176 -9.27 -13.70 -2.14
C ASN A 176 -9.25 -12.19 -1.81
N SER A 177 -8.70 -11.83 -0.66
CA SER A 177 -8.54 -10.44 -0.23
C SER A 177 -7.65 -9.67 -1.20
N PHE A 178 -6.50 -10.23 -1.60
CA PHE A 178 -5.63 -9.62 -2.60
C PHE A 178 -6.37 -9.34 -3.91
N ILE A 179 -7.18 -10.31 -4.40
CA ILE A 179 -7.95 -10.14 -5.64
C ILE A 179 -9.01 -9.04 -5.48
N LYS A 180 -9.69 -8.94 -4.34
CA LYS A 180 -10.65 -7.86 -4.06
C LYS A 180 -9.94 -6.51 -4.08
N VAL A 181 -8.85 -6.39 -3.34
CA VAL A 181 -8.06 -5.16 -3.19
C VAL A 181 -7.52 -4.65 -4.52
N VAL A 182 -6.85 -5.50 -5.32
CA VAL A 182 -6.23 -5.04 -6.59
C VAL A 182 -7.25 -4.70 -7.67
N ASN A 183 -8.47 -5.21 -7.57
CA ASN A 183 -9.55 -4.92 -8.52
C ASN A 183 -10.37 -3.67 -8.15
N GLU A 184 -10.22 -3.15 -6.93
CA GLU A 184 -10.84 -1.89 -6.54
C GLU A 184 -10.17 -0.72 -7.28
N ASP A 185 -10.95 0.15 -7.91
CA ASP A 185 -10.44 1.31 -8.64
C ASP A 185 -10.77 2.59 -7.85
N LEU A 186 -9.75 3.20 -7.29
CA LEU A 186 -9.90 4.36 -6.41
C LEU A 186 -9.76 5.70 -7.15
N LYS A 187 -9.76 5.70 -8.49
CA LYS A 187 -9.57 6.91 -9.30
C LYS A 187 -10.53 8.05 -8.96
N CYS A 188 -11.78 7.71 -8.66
CA CYS A 188 -12.79 8.72 -8.33
C CYS A 188 -12.49 9.49 -7.04
N TYR A 189 -11.65 8.96 -6.15
CA TYR A 189 -11.38 9.58 -4.86
C TYR A 189 -10.23 10.59 -4.90
N TYR A 190 -9.34 10.56 -5.90
CA TYR A 190 -8.20 11.48 -5.95
C TYR A 190 -8.60 12.95 -6.03
N SER A 191 -9.71 13.27 -6.71
CA SER A 191 -10.20 14.65 -6.80
C SER A 191 -10.79 15.19 -5.49
N TYR A 192 -11.06 14.31 -4.53
CA TYR A 192 -11.53 14.69 -3.20
C TYR A 192 -10.40 14.88 -2.19
N ILE A 193 -9.17 14.49 -2.53
CA ILE A 193 -8.01 14.70 -1.66
C ILE A 193 -7.64 16.17 -1.68
N SER A 194 -7.87 16.87 -0.56
CA SER A 194 -7.50 18.29 -0.35
C SER A 194 -6.17 18.43 0.39
N THR A 195 -5.65 17.34 0.95
CA THR A 195 -4.40 17.30 1.70
C THR A 195 -3.21 17.55 0.79
N LYS A 196 -2.26 18.42 1.23
CA LYS A 196 -0.97 18.62 0.54
C LYS A 196 -0.27 17.28 0.36
N THR A 197 0.03 16.92 -0.89
CA THR A 197 0.45 15.56 -1.26
C THR A 197 1.78 15.54 -1.99
N LEU A 198 2.71 14.71 -1.53
CA LEU A 198 3.94 14.37 -2.23
C LEU A 198 3.80 12.99 -2.89
N LEU A 199 4.08 12.93 -4.19
CA LEU A 199 4.12 11.71 -4.97
C LEU A 199 5.59 11.42 -5.32
N ILE A 200 6.12 10.27 -4.91
CA ILE A 200 7.48 9.80 -5.24
C ILE A 200 7.35 8.53 -6.06
N TRP A 201 8.08 8.44 -7.19
CA TRP A 201 7.87 7.32 -8.10
C TRP A 201 9.12 6.86 -8.84
N GLY A 202 9.25 5.56 -9.04
CA GLY A 202 10.22 4.97 -9.96
C GLY A 202 9.72 4.96 -11.41
N ARG A 203 10.50 5.50 -12.36
CA ARG A 203 10.12 5.50 -13.79
C ARG A 203 9.96 4.10 -14.36
N LYS A 204 10.74 3.13 -13.85
CA LYS A 204 10.75 1.73 -14.31
C LYS A 204 9.77 0.83 -13.54
N ASP A 205 8.93 1.41 -12.68
CA ASP A 205 7.93 0.65 -11.93
C ASP A 205 6.94 -0.04 -12.88
N LYS A 206 6.89 -1.39 -12.75
CA LYS A 206 5.99 -2.25 -13.53
C LYS A 206 4.74 -2.65 -12.74
N SER A 207 4.75 -2.50 -11.43
CA SER A 207 3.61 -2.83 -10.54
C SER A 207 2.59 -1.70 -10.52
N THR A 208 3.08 -0.48 -10.28
CA THR A 208 2.31 0.77 -10.31
C THR A 208 2.96 1.73 -11.30
N PRO A 209 2.65 1.63 -12.60
CA PRO A 209 3.36 2.37 -13.64
C PRO A 209 3.29 3.89 -13.43
N VAL A 210 4.34 4.62 -13.79
CA VAL A 210 4.47 6.08 -13.63
C VAL A 210 3.31 6.88 -14.26
N ARG A 211 2.55 6.31 -15.19
CA ARG A 211 1.31 6.90 -15.71
C ARG A 211 0.25 7.07 -14.63
N ASP A 212 0.26 6.18 -13.62
CA ASP A 212 -0.67 6.22 -12.49
C ASP A 212 -0.31 7.39 -11.57
N ALA A 213 0.99 7.63 -11.31
CA ALA A 213 1.47 8.83 -10.63
C ALA A 213 1.06 10.12 -11.35
N LYS A 214 1.22 10.17 -12.68
CA LYS A 214 0.79 11.31 -13.50
C LYS A 214 -0.73 11.53 -13.47
N TYR A 215 -1.51 10.45 -13.33
CA TYR A 215 -2.95 10.56 -13.13
C TYR A 215 -3.26 11.17 -11.76
N MET A 216 -2.65 10.66 -10.68
CA MET A 216 -2.81 11.20 -9.32
C MET A 216 -2.42 12.68 -9.27
N LYS A 217 -1.25 13.06 -9.82
CA LYS A 217 -0.79 14.47 -9.91
C LYS A 217 -1.79 15.40 -10.58
N ARG A 218 -2.52 14.93 -11.59
CA ARG A 218 -3.53 15.75 -12.29
C ARG A 218 -4.84 15.90 -11.52
N HIS A 219 -5.17 14.96 -10.63
CA HIS A 219 -6.46 14.92 -9.95
C HIS A 219 -6.38 15.33 -8.48
N ILE A 220 -5.22 15.21 -7.84
CA ILE A 220 -4.99 15.73 -6.49
C ILE A 220 -4.56 17.21 -6.63
N LYS A 221 -5.40 18.12 -6.14
CA LYS A 221 -5.27 19.57 -6.37
C LYS A 221 -3.92 20.11 -5.90
N ASP A 222 -3.55 19.84 -4.65
CA ASP A 222 -2.28 20.29 -4.07
C ASP A 222 -1.31 19.11 -3.99
N SER A 223 -0.65 18.79 -5.10
CA SER A 223 0.30 17.68 -5.16
C SER A 223 1.59 18.06 -5.88
N THR A 224 2.69 17.44 -5.49
CA THR A 224 4.00 17.51 -6.15
C THR A 224 4.42 16.10 -6.55
N LEU A 225 5.01 15.93 -7.74
CA LEU A 225 5.44 14.63 -8.25
C LEU A 225 6.95 14.63 -8.51
N PHE A 226 7.64 13.72 -7.85
CA PHE A 226 9.05 13.43 -8.08
C PHE A 226 9.21 12.05 -8.72
N ILE A 227 10.07 11.94 -9.76
CA ILE A 227 10.27 10.69 -10.51
C ILE A 227 11.74 10.34 -10.58
N TYR A 228 12.14 9.22 -10.00
CA TYR A 228 13.47 8.65 -10.15
C TYR A 228 13.64 7.98 -11.52
N PRO A 229 14.58 8.43 -12.37
CA PRO A 229 14.68 7.96 -13.76
C PRO A 229 14.99 6.47 -13.91
N LYS A 230 15.70 5.90 -12.95
CA LYS A 230 16.21 4.52 -13.01
C LYS A 230 15.54 3.55 -12.04
N ALA A 231 14.80 4.06 -11.02
CA ALA A 231 14.17 3.24 -9.99
C ALA A 231 12.98 2.41 -10.48
N GLY A 232 12.77 1.27 -9.82
CA GLY A 232 11.61 0.38 -9.94
C GLY A 232 10.54 0.69 -8.91
N HIS A 233 9.91 -0.39 -8.40
CA HIS A 233 8.77 -0.32 -7.46
C HIS A 233 9.16 -0.02 -6.00
N PHE A 234 10.42 -0.09 -5.67
CA PHE A 234 10.95 0.23 -4.34
C PHE A 234 11.87 1.45 -4.44
N SER A 235 11.36 2.52 -5.06
CA SER A 235 12.14 3.70 -5.38
C SER A 235 12.80 4.33 -4.16
N TYR A 236 12.14 4.29 -3.01
CA TYR A 236 12.61 4.79 -1.73
C TYR A 236 13.78 3.98 -1.13
N LEU A 237 13.90 2.67 -1.48
CA LEU A 237 15.04 1.83 -1.10
C LEU A 237 16.21 1.94 -2.06
N GLU A 238 15.92 2.20 -3.34
CA GLU A 238 16.94 2.39 -4.36
C GLU A 238 17.66 3.75 -4.25
N TYR A 239 16.98 4.76 -3.64
CA TYR A 239 17.49 6.14 -3.49
C TYR A 239 17.23 6.68 -2.08
N ILE A 240 17.75 5.97 -1.06
CA ILE A 240 17.47 6.21 0.37
C ILE A 240 17.73 7.68 0.77
N GLU A 241 18.94 8.18 0.55
CA GLU A 241 19.35 9.52 0.99
C GLU A 241 18.52 10.62 0.33
N VAL A 242 18.36 10.53 -1.00
CA VAL A 242 17.56 11.50 -1.77
C VAL A 242 16.09 11.45 -1.38
N THR A 243 15.55 10.25 -1.10
CA THR A 243 14.17 10.10 -0.64
C THR A 243 13.97 10.75 0.73
N ASN A 244 14.88 10.51 1.68
CA ASN A 244 14.79 11.12 3.00
C ASN A 244 14.87 12.66 2.90
N GLN A 245 15.76 13.19 2.07
CA GLN A 245 15.87 14.64 1.83
C GLN A 245 14.57 15.22 1.24
N ILE A 246 14.01 14.60 0.20
CA ILE A 246 12.74 15.04 -0.41
C ILE A 246 11.59 15.03 0.59
N ILE A 247 11.52 13.99 1.43
CA ILE A 247 10.52 13.90 2.49
C ILE A 247 10.74 15.00 3.53
N GLU A 248 11.96 15.26 3.96
CA GLU A 248 12.28 16.32 4.93
C GLU A 248 11.89 17.69 4.39
N GLU A 249 12.29 18.05 3.18
CA GLU A 249 11.92 19.31 2.52
C GLU A 249 10.39 19.47 2.43
N PHE A 250 9.69 18.39 2.09
CA PHE A 250 8.21 18.41 2.04
C PHE A 250 7.60 18.60 3.43
N LEU A 251 8.13 17.94 4.45
CA LEU A 251 7.64 18.04 5.83
C LEU A 251 7.87 19.43 6.42
N GLU A 252 8.97 20.09 6.08
CA GLU A 252 9.33 21.42 6.56
C GLU A 252 8.72 22.56 5.71
N ASN A 253 7.88 22.25 4.72
CA ASN A 253 7.25 23.20 3.78
C ASN A 253 8.24 24.02 2.93
N TRP A 254 9.43 23.49 2.69
CA TRP A 254 10.38 24.15 1.81
C TRP A 254 9.83 24.15 0.37
N VAL A 255 10.06 25.25 -0.33
CA VAL A 255 9.80 25.32 -1.76
C VAL A 255 10.89 24.49 -2.43
N PHE A 256 10.51 23.38 -3.09
CA PHE A 256 11.46 22.57 -3.83
C PHE A 256 12.20 23.44 -4.85
N SER A 257 13.40 23.86 -4.55
CA SER A 257 14.34 24.43 -5.53
C SER A 257 14.98 23.25 -6.26
N PHE A 258 14.33 22.81 -7.32
CA PHE A 258 14.92 21.81 -8.21
C PHE A 258 16.11 22.44 -8.95
N TYR A 259 17.31 21.94 -8.69
CA TYR A 259 18.49 22.10 -9.54
C TYR A 259 18.44 21.12 -10.72
#